data_8bf509617deb7bb2e5510a4f254326dd
#
_entry.id   8bf509617deb7bb2e5510a4f254326dd
#
_cell.length_a   1.000
_cell.length_b   1.000
_cell.length_c   1.000
_cell.angle_alpha   90.00
_cell.angle_beta   90.00
_cell.angle_gamma   90.00
#
_symmetry.space_group_name_H-M   'P 1'
#
loop_
_entity.id
_entity.type
_entity.pdbx_description
1 polymer ?
#
loop_
_entity_poly.entity_id
_entity_poly.type
_entity_poly.pdbx_seq_one_letter_code
_entity_poly.pdbx_strand_id
1 'polypeptide(L)'
;MGKLNAADIPELATVLSSTLSFPDLELFTQASTGDRLYDVYVSPNNPKVPMIVQLLNTLEQLGKTSAFLSYVYAHRPGRPDVQAKIVKFFPEAVATPEQKISLSAQTRGVTQADAPTNALAPGLQRNVRPYLNKLDIRVWSTRLIQIERRVCRVEMDGAALGTGFLVGPDTILTNWHVFEVAKNLGKTDRLGCRFDYEVLPDGEVEPGQLIRLQAGGCIDSSPYSAAEATDKPDTPPPTPAELDYALLRLATRVGEQQVDGAARGWITLPKAIVPLPADVPILIVQHPEGAPMKLAMDTQAVIGLNGNGTRLNYRTNTDPGSSGSPAFTMDWDIVALHHSGDPKYQNPTYNQGVPIELIRQRIDANGFGDALGA
;
A
#
# COMPACT_ATOMS: atom_id res chain seq x y z
N MET A 1 6.93 -1.03 -32.22
CA MET A 1 6.89 -0.22 -31.02
C MET A 1 5.68 0.69 -31.13
N GLY A 2 4.71 0.54 -30.23
CA GLY A 2 3.56 1.44 -30.15
C GLY A 2 4.01 2.85 -29.88
N LYS A 3 3.27 3.79 -30.42
CA LYS A 3 3.48 5.22 -30.15
C LYS A 3 2.27 5.72 -29.39
N LEU A 4 2.53 6.50 -28.32
CA LEU A 4 1.48 7.23 -27.63
C LEU A 4 0.90 8.28 -28.59
N ASN A 5 -0.43 8.27 -28.78
CA ASN A 5 -1.07 9.23 -29.66
C ASN A 5 -1.00 10.63 -29.00
N ALA A 6 -0.56 11.63 -29.73
CA ALA A 6 -0.42 13.00 -29.22
C ALA A 6 -1.75 13.56 -28.65
N ALA A 7 -2.90 13.10 -29.19
CA ALA A 7 -4.22 13.49 -28.69
C ALA A 7 -4.53 12.92 -27.28
N ASP A 8 -3.90 11.81 -26.89
CA ASP A 8 -4.16 11.12 -25.62
C ASP A 8 -3.23 11.60 -24.48
N ILE A 9 -2.13 12.28 -24.83
CA ILE A 9 -1.14 12.77 -23.86
C ILE A 9 -1.75 13.67 -22.78
N PRO A 10 -2.61 14.67 -23.10
CA PRO A 10 -3.18 15.54 -22.06
C PRO A 10 -4.06 14.79 -21.06
N GLU A 11 -4.87 13.83 -21.52
CA GLU A 11 -5.71 13.01 -20.65
C GLU A 11 -4.86 12.11 -19.76
N LEU A 12 -3.85 11.45 -20.32
CA LEU A 12 -2.92 10.61 -19.56
C LEU A 12 -2.13 11.43 -18.54
N ALA A 13 -1.65 12.62 -18.93
CA ALA A 13 -0.92 13.52 -18.04
C ALA A 13 -1.78 13.98 -16.86
N THR A 14 -3.06 14.23 -17.07
CA THR A 14 -4.01 14.60 -16.02
C THR A 14 -4.15 13.46 -15.00
N VAL A 15 -4.34 12.23 -15.46
CA VAL A 15 -4.45 11.06 -14.58
C VAL A 15 -3.13 10.79 -13.83
N LEU A 16 -2.00 10.85 -14.50
CA LEU A 16 -0.69 10.70 -13.87
C LEU A 16 -0.43 11.80 -12.83
N SER A 17 -0.91 13.02 -13.06
CA SER A 17 -0.73 14.13 -12.12
C SER A 17 -1.48 13.94 -10.81
N SER A 18 -2.58 13.18 -10.81
CA SER A 18 -3.33 12.84 -9.61
C SER A 18 -2.67 11.75 -8.77
N THR A 19 -1.70 11.03 -9.34
CA THR A 19 -1.08 9.83 -8.75
C THR A 19 0.39 10.04 -8.39
N LEU A 20 1.13 10.78 -9.22
CA LEU A 20 2.56 10.97 -9.04
C LEU A 20 2.84 12.33 -8.42
N SER A 21 3.53 12.40 -7.30
CA SER A 21 4.10 13.63 -6.75
C SER A 21 5.29 14.10 -7.60
N PHE A 22 5.83 15.29 -7.35
CA PHE A 22 7.07 15.71 -8.02
C PHE A 22 8.25 14.78 -7.70
N PRO A 23 8.48 14.36 -6.45
CA PRO A 23 9.47 13.34 -6.15
C PRO A 23 9.23 12.00 -6.84
N ASP A 24 7.96 11.56 -6.97
CA ASP A 24 7.65 10.33 -7.73
C ASP A 24 8.01 10.47 -9.20
N LEU A 25 7.71 11.61 -9.82
CA LEU A 25 8.07 11.85 -11.23
C LEU A 25 9.57 11.74 -11.43
N GLU A 26 10.37 12.37 -10.56
CA GLU A 26 11.83 12.29 -10.62
C GLU A 26 12.32 10.86 -10.43
N LEU A 27 11.85 10.20 -9.37
CA LEU A 27 12.24 8.84 -9.02
C LEU A 27 11.83 7.82 -10.10
N PHE A 28 10.59 7.89 -10.59
CA PHE A 28 10.08 6.95 -11.58
C PHE A 28 10.74 7.16 -12.94
N THR A 29 11.04 8.41 -13.30
CA THR A 29 11.79 8.71 -14.51
C THR A 29 13.19 8.12 -14.41
N GLN A 30 13.91 8.38 -13.34
CA GLN A 30 15.26 7.85 -13.13
C GLN A 30 15.28 6.32 -13.08
N ALA A 31 14.38 5.70 -12.34
CA ALA A 31 14.32 4.25 -12.19
C ALA A 31 13.96 3.52 -13.49
N SER A 32 13.10 4.10 -14.33
CA SER A 32 12.64 3.48 -15.58
C SER A 32 13.52 3.77 -16.79
N THR A 33 14.19 4.93 -16.82
CA THR A 33 14.92 5.40 -18.00
C THR A 33 16.43 5.54 -17.80
N GLY A 34 16.88 5.57 -16.55
CA GLY A 34 18.26 5.87 -16.15
C GLY A 34 18.61 7.35 -16.11
N ASP A 35 17.72 8.25 -16.57
CA ASP A 35 17.95 9.68 -16.69
C ASP A 35 17.27 10.46 -15.57
N ARG A 36 17.83 11.61 -15.20
CA ARG A 36 17.18 12.54 -14.28
C ARG A 36 16.09 13.36 -14.99
N LEU A 37 14.96 13.54 -14.31
CA LEU A 37 13.79 14.25 -14.84
C LEU A 37 14.12 15.65 -15.34
N TYR A 38 14.80 16.47 -14.53
CA TYR A 38 15.07 17.87 -14.82
C TYR A 38 16.28 18.10 -15.74
N ASP A 39 17.13 17.11 -15.92
CA ASP A 39 18.30 17.23 -16.79
C ASP A 39 17.95 16.96 -18.26
N VAL A 40 16.94 16.11 -18.51
CA VAL A 40 16.64 15.61 -19.86
C VAL A 40 15.21 15.94 -20.31
N TYR A 41 14.22 15.88 -19.41
CA TYR A 41 12.82 15.80 -19.82
C TYR A 41 12.02 17.06 -19.63
N VAL A 42 12.21 17.81 -18.54
CA VAL A 42 11.32 18.92 -18.16
C VAL A 42 12.06 20.08 -17.51
N SER A 43 11.45 21.26 -17.58
CA SER A 43 11.92 22.45 -16.86
C SER A 43 11.36 22.48 -15.43
N PRO A 44 12.16 22.83 -14.41
CA PRO A 44 11.77 22.71 -12.99
C PRO A 44 10.64 23.66 -12.55
N ASN A 45 10.30 24.68 -13.31
CA ASN A 45 9.33 25.70 -12.92
C ASN A 45 7.93 25.53 -13.54
N ASN A 46 7.66 24.43 -14.22
CA ASN A 46 6.37 24.20 -14.86
C ASN A 46 5.32 23.68 -13.85
N PRO A 47 4.03 24.06 -14.02
CA PRO A 47 2.94 23.38 -13.32
C PRO A 47 2.93 21.88 -13.62
N LYS A 48 2.42 21.06 -12.69
CA LYS A 48 2.55 19.60 -12.72
C LYS A 48 2.00 18.95 -14.00
N VAL A 49 0.79 19.30 -14.44
CA VAL A 49 0.19 18.71 -15.65
C VAL A 49 0.97 19.07 -16.91
N PRO A 50 1.28 20.35 -17.20
CA PRO A 50 2.18 20.71 -18.30
C PRO A 50 3.54 20.04 -18.24
N MET A 51 4.11 19.86 -17.04
CA MET A 51 5.37 19.14 -16.85
C MET A 51 5.25 17.68 -17.28
N ILE A 52 4.18 16.99 -16.91
CA ILE A 52 3.94 15.59 -17.31
C ILE A 52 3.67 15.49 -18.82
N VAL A 53 2.97 16.45 -19.42
CA VAL A 53 2.81 16.52 -20.87
C VAL A 53 4.17 16.65 -21.56
N GLN A 54 5.04 17.52 -21.06
CA GLN A 54 6.41 17.67 -21.59
C GLN A 54 7.20 16.39 -21.41
N LEU A 55 7.14 15.77 -20.23
CA LEU A 55 7.79 14.49 -19.96
C LEU A 55 7.35 13.41 -20.95
N LEU A 56 6.03 13.19 -21.12
CA LEU A 56 5.51 12.18 -22.05
C LEU A 56 5.93 12.42 -23.50
N ASN A 57 5.90 13.68 -23.95
CA ASN A 57 6.37 14.03 -25.29
C ASN A 57 7.87 13.73 -25.48
N THR A 58 8.70 14.06 -24.49
CA THR A 58 10.14 13.80 -24.55
C THR A 58 10.45 12.30 -24.46
N LEU A 59 9.75 11.57 -23.60
CA LEU A 59 9.85 10.11 -23.51
C LEU A 59 9.50 9.45 -24.85
N GLU A 60 8.47 9.96 -25.53
CA GLU A 60 8.05 9.44 -26.84
C GLU A 60 9.13 9.69 -27.90
N GLN A 61 9.72 10.89 -27.94
CA GLN A 61 10.81 11.22 -28.85
C GLN A 61 12.05 10.36 -28.62
N LEU A 62 12.33 9.99 -27.38
CA LEU A 62 13.47 9.15 -26.98
C LEU A 62 13.18 7.64 -27.02
N GLY A 63 11.94 7.23 -27.35
CA GLY A 63 11.52 5.82 -27.36
C GLY A 63 11.48 5.16 -25.96
N LYS A 64 11.36 5.96 -24.88
CA LYS A 64 11.38 5.51 -23.48
C LYS A 64 10.00 5.47 -22.84
N THR A 65 8.93 5.80 -23.55
CA THR A 65 7.53 5.83 -23.06
C THR A 65 7.10 4.50 -22.47
N SER A 66 7.42 3.41 -23.14
CA SER A 66 7.06 2.06 -22.69
C SER A 66 7.68 1.73 -21.32
N ALA A 67 8.97 2.03 -21.16
CA ALA A 67 9.68 1.77 -19.90
C ALA A 67 9.08 2.57 -18.75
N PHE A 68 8.81 3.86 -18.95
CA PHE A 68 8.21 4.73 -17.94
C PHE A 68 6.79 4.28 -17.57
N LEU A 69 5.90 4.07 -18.54
CA LEU A 69 4.51 3.69 -18.27
C LEU A 69 4.39 2.29 -17.69
N SER A 70 5.24 1.34 -18.09
CA SER A 70 5.31 0.01 -17.45
C SER A 70 5.76 0.11 -16.00
N TYR A 71 6.70 0.99 -15.70
CA TYR A 71 7.15 1.23 -14.33
C TYR A 71 6.02 1.82 -13.46
N VAL A 72 5.31 2.85 -13.96
CA VAL A 72 4.14 3.43 -13.29
C VAL A 72 3.07 2.36 -13.04
N TYR A 73 2.76 1.55 -14.07
CA TYR A 73 1.77 0.48 -13.96
C TYR A 73 2.11 -0.52 -12.86
N ALA A 74 3.36 -0.97 -12.81
CA ALA A 74 3.82 -1.97 -11.85
C ALA A 74 3.89 -1.42 -10.41
N HIS A 75 4.19 -0.12 -10.25
CA HIS A 75 4.43 0.49 -8.94
C HIS A 75 3.26 1.31 -8.39
N ARG A 76 2.08 1.24 -9.03
CA ARG A 76 0.83 1.84 -8.55
C ARG A 76 -0.34 0.84 -8.62
N PRO A 77 -0.22 -0.34 -7.95
CA PRO A 77 -1.28 -1.36 -7.96
C PRO A 77 -2.57 -0.88 -7.29
N GLY A 78 -2.47 0.05 -6.34
CA GLY A 78 -3.61 0.68 -5.68
C GLY A 78 -4.41 1.69 -6.54
N ARG A 79 -3.98 1.95 -7.79
CA ARG A 79 -4.59 2.92 -8.70
C ARG A 79 -5.06 2.28 -10.02
N PRO A 80 -6.15 1.48 -9.99
CA PRO A 80 -6.68 0.84 -11.20
C PRO A 80 -7.20 1.84 -12.24
N ASP A 81 -7.59 3.04 -11.84
CA ASP A 81 -7.94 4.14 -12.74
C ASP A 81 -6.74 4.55 -13.60
N VAL A 82 -5.55 4.67 -13.01
CA VAL A 82 -4.28 4.95 -13.71
C VAL A 82 -3.88 3.76 -14.58
N GLN A 83 -3.93 2.55 -14.04
CA GLN A 83 -3.61 1.33 -14.77
C GLN A 83 -4.51 1.17 -15.99
N ALA A 84 -5.83 1.39 -15.84
CA ALA A 84 -6.78 1.33 -16.95
C ALA A 84 -6.47 2.36 -18.05
N LYS A 85 -6.06 3.57 -17.69
CA LYS A 85 -5.68 4.60 -18.67
C LYS A 85 -4.38 4.24 -19.39
N ILE A 86 -3.38 3.70 -18.67
CA ILE A 86 -2.16 3.21 -19.28
C ILE A 86 -2.48 2.10 -20.29
N VAL A 87 -3.30 1.11 -19.90
CA VAL A 87 -3.73 0.02 -20.80
C VAL A 87 -4.50 0.55 -22.01
N LYS A 88 -5.38 1.52 -21.80
CA LYS A 88 -6.19 2.14 -22.88
C LYS A 88 -5.34 2.87 -23.91
N PHE A 89 -4.41 3.72 -23.45
CA PHE A 89 -3.64 4.60 -24.33
C PHE A 89 -2.29 4.02 -24.77
N PHE A 90 -1.76 3.09 -23.99
CA PHE A 90 -0.47 2.46 -24.27
C PHE A 90 -0.46 0.97 -23.87
N PRO A 91 -1.24 0.11 -24.54
CA PRO A 91 -1.37 -1.31 -24.18
C PRO A 91 -0.04 -2.08 -24.19
N GLU A 92 0.96 -1.62 -24.93
CA GLU A 92 2.28 -2.26 -24.98
C GLU A 92 3.08 -2.10 -23.67
N ALA A 93 2.74 -1.13 -22.81
CA ALA A 93 3.34 -0.99 -21.48
C ALA A 93 3.03 -2.19 -20.57
N VAL A 94 2.03 -3.00 -20.91
CA VAL A 94 1.52 -4.13 -20.11
C VAL A 94 1.67 -5.42 -20.89
N ALA A 95 2.89 -5.83 -21.16
CA ALA A 95 3.23 -6.95 -22.04
C ALA A 95 3.25 -8.33 -21.35
N THR A 96 2.24 -8.70 -20.55
CA THR A 96 2.03 -10.09 -20.14
C THR A 96 0.59 -10.53 -20.37
N PRO A 97 0.36 -11.71 -21.00
CA PRO A 97 -0.99 -12.19 -21.36
C PRO A 97 -1.91 -12.50 -20.18
N GLU A 98 -1.42 -12.53 -18.96
CA GLU A 98 -2.14 -13.04 -17.78
C GLU A 98 -2.83 -11.98 -16.92
N GLN A 99 -2.63 -10.69 -17.21
CA GLN A 99 -3.32 -9.60 -16.48
C GLN A 99 -4.48 -8.99 -17.28
N LYS A 100 -5.31 -9.83 -17.89
CA LYS A 100 -6.65 -9.40 -18.29
C LYS A 100 -7.56 -9.34 -17.08
N ILE A 101 -7.37 -8.34 -16.23
CA ILE A 101 -8.41 -7.93 -15.30
C ILE A 101 -9.54 -7.36 -16.16
N SER A 102 -10.66 -8.05 -16.14
CA SER A 102 -11.91 -7.60 -16.76
C SER A 102 -12.33 -6.25 -16.16
N LEU A 103 -11.92 -5.17 -16.80
CA LEU A 103 -12.38 -3.81 -16.48
C LEU A 103 -13.72 -3.56 -17.15
N SER A 104 -14.77 -4.21 -16.65
CA SER A 104 -16.15 -3.80 -16.90
C SER A 104 -16.61 -2.85 -15.80
N ALA A 105 -15.99 -1.68 -15.69
CA ALA A 105 -16.54 -0.55 -14.98
C ALA A 105 -16.93 0.50 -16.02
N GLN A 106 -18.23 0.66 -16.23
CA GLN A 106 -18.79 1.73 -17.06
C GLN A 106 -18.35 3.08 -16.51
N THR A 107 -17.32 3.66 -17.11
CA THR A 107 -16.97 5.07 -16.90
C THR A 107 -18.00 5.89 -17.64
N ARG A 108 -19.05 6.36 -16.97
CA ARG A 108 -19.87 7.47 -17.48
C ARG A 108 -18.92 8.68 -17.57
N GLY A 109 -18.68 9.13 -18.80
CA GLY A 109 -17.89 10.32 -19.05
C GLY A 109 -18.51 11.53 -18.37
N VAL A 110 -17.84 12.04 -17.36
CA VAL A 110 -18.02 13.42 -16.92
C VAL A 110 -17.06 14.25 -17.74
N THR A 111 -17.58 14.97 -18.71
CA THR A 111 -16.82 16.04 -19.39
C THR A 111 -16.43 17.05 -18.31
N GLN A 112 -15.13 17.15 -18.07
CA GLN A 112 -14.58 18.20 -17.22
C GLN A 112 -14.85 19.53 -17.93
N ALA A 113 -15.72 20.36 -17.35
CA ALA A 113 -15.90 21.72 -17.82
C ALA A 113 -14.56 22.44 -17.67
N ASP A 114 -14.16 23.18 -18.70
CA ASP A 114 -12.93 23.97 -18.73
C ASP A 114 -12.85 24.82 -17.46
N ALA A 115 -11.86 24.53 -16.62
CA ALA A 115 -11.57 25.39 -15.48
C ALA A 115 -11.18 26.76 -16.02
N PRO A 116 -11.82 27.87 -15.59
CA PRO A 116 -11.50 29.19 -16.08
C PRO A 116 -10.03 29.49 -15.76
N THR A 117 -9.25 29.79 -16.81
CA THR A 117 -7.88 30.30 -16.72
C THR A 117 -7.91 31.76 -16.27
N ASN A 118 -8.50 32.04 -15.12
CA ASN A 118 -8.33 33.35 -14.49
C ASN A 118 -6.97 33.34 -13.79
N ALA A 119 -6.09 34.22 -14.24
CA ALA A 119 -4.88 34.57 -13.52
C ALA A 119 -5.32 35.08 -12.13
N LEU A 120 -5.35 34.19 -11.15
CA LEU A 120 -5.66 34.54 -9.78
C LEU A 120 -4.61 35.52 -9.27
N ALA A 121 -5.06 36.53 -8.54
CA ALA A 121 -4.19 37.54 -7.96
C ALA A 121 -3.05 36.84 -7.18
N PRO A 122 -1.78 37.34 -7.35
CA PRO A 122 -0.65 36.74 -6.64
C PRO A 122 -0.90 36.67 -5.14
N GLY A 123 -0.88 35.47 -4.56
CA GLY A 123 -1.00 35.27 -3.13
C GLY A 123 -2.27 34.58 -2.62
N LEU A 124 -3.33 34.41 -3.45
CA LEU A 124 -4.58 33.80 -3.01
C LEU A 124 -4.53 32.26 -2.86
N GLN A 125 -3.66 31.59 -3.62
CA GLN A 125 -3.51 30.14 -3.58
C GLN A 125 -2.03 29.74 -3.73
N ARG A 126 -1.58 28.79 -2.90
CA ARG A 126 -0.23 28.24 -2.92
C ARG A 126 -0.24 26.74 -2.71
N ASN A 127 0.61 26.04 -3.44
CA ASN A 127 0.95 24.65 -3.15
C ASN A 127 2.14 24.65 -2.19
N VAL A 128 1.88 24.61 -0.88
CA VAL A 128 2.92 24.70 0.16
C VAL A 128 3.73 23.41 0.27
N ARG A 129 3.08 22.27 -0.02
CA ARG A 129 3.70 20.94 0.01
C ARG A 129 3.48 20.23 -1.33
N PRO A 130 4.32 20.52 -2.35
CA PRO A 130 4.14 19.98 -3.71
C PRO A 130 4.20 18.46 -3.80
N TYR A 131 4.83 17.80 -2.81
CA TYR A 131 4.92 16.34 -2.73
C TYR A 131 3.61 15.68 -2.29
N LEU A 132 2.66 16.43 -1.71
CA LEU A 132 1.34 15.89 -1.37
C LEU A 132 0.41 16.01 -2.58
N ASN A 133 -0.04 14.87 -3.08
CA ASN A 133 -1.03 14.82 -4.15
C ASN A 133 -2.39 15.34 -3.67
N LYS A 134 -3.12 15.98 -4.57
CA LYS A 134 -4.55 16.22 -4.39
C LYS A 134 -5.28 14.92 -4.73
N LEU A 135 -6.11 14.44 -3.80
CA LEU A 135 -6.79 13.16 -3.92
C LEU A 135 -8.15 13.32 -4.58
N ASP A 136 -8.48 12.42 -5.48
CA ASP A 136 -9.84 12.26 -6.01
C ASP A 136 -10.71 11.64 -4.91
N ILE A 137 -11.56 12.46 -4.27
CA ILE A 137 -12.30 12.10 -3.04
C ILE A 137 -13.02 10.75 -3.20
N ARG A 138 -13.75 10.56 -4.31
CA ARG A 138 -14.52 9.32 -4.52
C ARG A 138 -13.61 8.11 -4.71
N VAL A 139 -12.53 8.24 -5.47
CA VAL A 139 -11.55 7.14 -5.68
C VAL A 139 -10.91 6.78 -4.34
N TRP A 140 -10.45 7.77 -3.61
CA TRP A 140 -9.77 7.57 -2.34
C TRP A 140 -10.68 6.94 -1.27
N SER A 141 -11.90 7.47 -1.10
CA SER A 141 -12.87 6.95 -0.13
C SER A 141 -13.37 5.55 -0.47
N THR A 142 -13.56 5.25 -1.77
CA THR A 142 -13.90 3.88 -2.19
C THR A 142 -12.78 2.89 -1.84
N ARG A 143 -11.53 3.31 -1.97
CA ARG A 143 -10.39 2.48 -1.57
C ARG A 143 -10.32 2.27 -0.07
N LEU A 144 -10.56 3.33 0.72
CA LEU A 144 -10.64 3.22 2.17
C LEU A 144 -11.65 2.14 2.58
N ILE A 145 -12.90 2.20 2.06
CA ILE A 145 -13.94 1.21 2.33
C ILE A 145 -13.51 -0.21 1.94
N GLN A 146 -12.81 -0.37 0.81
CA GLN A 146 -12.29 -1.67 0.38
C GLN A 146 -11.22 -2.20 1.32
N ILE A 147 -10.33 -1.34 1.83
CA ILE A 147 -9.27 -1.72 2.78
C ILE A 147 -9.89 -2.07 4.15
N GLU A 148 -10.80 -1.24 4.64
CA GLU A 148 -11.53 -1.46 5.89
C GLU A 148 -12.09 -2.87 5.99
N ARG A 149 -12.80 -3.36 4.98
CA ARG A 149 -13.37 -4.70 4.92
C ARG A 149 -12.34 -5.84 4.94
N ARG A 150 -11.08 -5.58 4.61
CA ARG A 150 -10.00 -6.57 4.47
C ARG A 150 -9.10 -6.66 5.68
N VAL A 151 -9.19 -5.71 6.61
CA VAL A 151 -8.43 -5.70 7.85
C VAL A 151 -9.25 -6.35 8.96
N CYS A 152 -8.58 -7.02 9.89
CA CYS A 152 -9.22 -7.72 11.00
C CYS A 152 -8.40 -7.60 12.28
N ARG A 153 -9.08 -7.70 13.42
CA ARG A 153 -8.43 -7.90 14.72
C ARG A 153 -8.08 -9.37 14.88
N VAL A 154 -6.81 -9.67 15.16
CA VAL A 154 -6.38 -11.01 15.54
C VAL A 154 -6.58 -11.19 17.04
N GLU A 155 -7.33 -12.22 17.43
CA GLU A 155 -7.70 -12.44 18.81
C GLU A 155 -7.64 -13.92 19.20
N MET A 156 -7.47 -14.18 20.49
CA MET A 156 -7.53 -15.51 21.09
C MET A 156 -8.48 -15.47 22.29
N ASP A 157 -9.53 -16.28 22.27
CA ASP A 157 -10.56 -16.32 23.34
C ASP A 157 -11.17 -14.93 23.66
N GLY A 158 -11.27 -14.04 22.65
CA GLY A 158 -11.78 -12.67 22.79
C GLY A 158 -10.72 -11.62 23.18
N ALA A 159 -9.54 -12.05 23.62
CA ALA A 159 -8.43 -11.16 23.91
C ALA A 159 -7.70 -10.77 22.60
N ALA A 160 -7.57 -9.46 22.34
CA ALA A 160 -6.82 -8.97 21.19
C ALA A 160 -5.33 -9.28 21.32
N LEU A 161 -4.73 -9.75 20.24
CA LEU A 161 -3.29 -10.00 20.14
C LEU A 161 -2.62 -9.04 19.15
N GLY A 162 -3.34 -8.62 18.12
CA GLY A 162 -2.82 -7.77 17.06
C GLY A 162 -3.84 -7.50 15.97
N THR A 163 -3.35 -7.06 14.85
CA THR A 163 -4.08 -6.79 13.61
C THR A 163 -3.60 -7.74 12.51
N GLY A 164 -4.43 -8.02 11.54
CA GLY A 164 -4.08 -8.75 10.33
C GLY A 164 -4.92 -8.30 9.16
N PHE A 165 -4.63 -8.77 7.97
CA PHE A 165 -5.39 -8.41 6.77
C PHE A 165 -5.38 -9.52 5.72
N LEU A 166 -6.46 -9.58 4.93
CA LEU A 166 -6.60 -10.55 3.85
C LEU A 166 -5.60 -10.27 2.72
N VAL A 167 -4.88 -11.32 2.32
CA VAL A 167 -3.97 -11.33 1.17
C VAL A 167 -4.35 -12.41 0.15
N GLY A 168 -5.41 -13.14 0.41
CA GLY A 168 -6.02 -14.16 -0.44
C GLY A 168 -7.45 -14.44 -0.01
N PRO A 169 -8.17 -15.35 -0.69
CA PRO A 169 -9.58 -15.63 -0.41
C PRO A 169 -9.84 -16.11 1.04
N ASP A 170 -8.91 -16.86 1.59
CA ASP A 170 -8.94 -17.44 2.93
C ASP A 170 -7.62 -17.25 3.69
N THR A 171 -6.78 -16.34 3.24
CA THR A 171 -5.42 -16.17 3.74
C THR A 171 -5.21 -14.79 4.33
N ILE A 172 -4.69 -14.73 5.57
CA ILE A 172 -4.33 -13.48 6.25
C ILE A 172 -2.83 -13.38 6.45
N LEU A 173 -2.34 -12.15 6.41
CA LEU A 173 -1.01 -11.78 6.85
C LEU A 173 -1.09 -11.02 8.18
N THR A 174 -0.24 -11.39 9.14
CA THR A 174 -0.02 -10.71 10.43
C THR A 174 1.45 -10.90 10.84
N ASN A 175 1.87 -10.40 12.02
CA ASN A 175 3.22 -10.66 12.51
C ASN A 175 3.36 -12.08 13.09
N TRP A 176 4.58 -12.59 13.02
CA TRP A 176 4.96 -13.83 13.70
C TRP A 176 4.78 -13.73 15.21
N HIS A 177 5.25 -12.65 15.85
CA HIS A 177 5.14 -12.47 17.29
C HIS A 177 3.66 -12.47 17.77
N VAL A 178 2.69 -12.04 16.93
CA VAL A 178 1.26 -12.11 17.22
C VAL A 178 0.78 -13.57 17.23
N PHE A 179 1.19 -14.35 16.23
CA PHE A 179 0.86 -15.79 16.15
C PHE A 179 1.60 -16.62 17.21
N GLU A 180 2.85 -16.28 17.50
CA GLU A 180 3.71 -17.00 18.44
C GLU A 180 3.13 -17.09 19.84
N VAL A 181 2.38 -16.08 20.30
CA VAL A 181 1.67 -16.11 21.59
C VAL A 181 0.77 -17.33 21.70
N ALA A 182 -0.08 -17.56 20.72
CA ALA A 182 -0.99 -18.71 20.73
C ALA A 182 -0.24 -20.04 20.54
N LYS A 183 0.82 -20.04 19.71
CA LYS A 183 1.67 -21.21 19.49
C LYS A 183 2.35 -21.64 20.78
N ASN A 184 2.95 -20.73 21.53
CA ASN A 184 3.67 -21.01 22.78
C ASN A 184 2.72 -21.51 23.89
N LEU A 185 1.44 -21.08 23.83
CA LEU A 185 0.40 -21.55 24.75
C LEU A 185 -0.25 -22.87 24.31
N GLY A 186 0.09 -23.41 23.12
CA GLY A 186 -0.56 -24.59 22.54
C GLY A 186 -2.04 -24.37 22.20
N LYS A 187 -2.43 -23.11 21.88
CA LYS A 187 -3.82 -22.67 21.67
C LYS A 187 -4.06 -22.10 20.27
N THR A 188 -3.35 -22.56 19.27
CA THR A 188 -3.51 -22.06 17.90
C THR A 188 -4.91 -22.31 17.31
N ASP A 189 -5.61 -23.32 17.80
CA ASP A 189 -7.01 -23.63 17.49
C ASP A 189 -8.00 -22.59 18.02
N ARG A 190 -7.56 -21.77 18.98
CA ARG A 190 -8.36 -20.68 19.58
C ARG A 190 -8.14 -19.33 18.94
N LEU A 191 -7.17 -19.22 18.04
CA LEU A 191 -6.98 -18.01 17.25
C LEU A 191 -8.16 -17.79 16.30
N GLY A 192 -8.49 -16.52 16.11
CA GLY A 192 -9.45 -16.09 15.12
C GLY A 192 -9.19 -14.65 14.68
N CYS A 193 -9.83 -14.30 13.61
CA CYS A 193 -9.76 -12.99 12.97
C CYS A 193 -11.15 -12.39 12.95
N ARG A 194 -11.30 -11.25 13.60
CA ARG A 194 -12.56 -10.53 13.69
C ARG A 194 -12.56 -9.43 12.64
N PHE A 195 -13.39 -9.60 11.62
CA PHE A 195 -13.66 -8.62 10.58
C PHE A 195 -14.82 -7.73 10.97
N ASP A 196 -14.90 -6.56 10.36
CA ASP A 196 -16.01 -5.61 10.51
C ASP A 196 -16.21 -5.17 11.99
N TYR A 197 -15.14 -5.09 12.77
CA TYR A 197 -15.16 -4.60 14.14
C TYR A 197 -14.81 -3.11 14.13
N GLU A 198 -15.84 -2.27 14.17
CA GLU A 198 -15.72 -0.84 13.92
C GLU A 198 -16.76 -0.01 14.69
N VAL A 199 -16.62 1.30 14.67
CA VAL A 199 -17.61 2.24 15.20
C VAL A 199 -18.44 2.76 14.04
N LEU A 200 -19.75 2.53 14.10
CA LEU A 200 -20.71 3.00 13.10
C LEU A 200 -20.92 4.52 13.17
N PRO A 201 -21.51 5.16 12.12
CA PRO A 201 -21.73 6.60 12.10
C PRO A 201 -22.62 7.15 13.23
N ASP A 202 -23.46 6.30 13.82
CA ASP A 202 -24.31 6.63 14.97
C ASP A 202 -23.59 6.50 16.33
N GLY A 203 -22.33 6.05 16.31
CA GLY A 203 -21.49 5.84 17.49
C GLY A 203 -21.62 4.45 18.12
N GLU A 204 -22.51 3.60 17.63
CA GLU A 204 -22.60 2.21 18.06
C GLU A 204 -21.36 1.40 17.59
N VAL A 205 -21.02 0.37 18.35
CA VAL A 205 -19.92 -0.52 18.00
C VAL A 205 -20.48 -1.75 17.30
N GLU A 206 -20.14 -1.92 16.02
CA GLU A 206 -20.38 -3.19 15.32
C GLU A 206 -19.44 -4.27 15.86
N PRO A 207 -19.94 -5.35 16.43
CA PRO A 207 -19.10 -6.38 17.05
C PRO A 207 -18.30 -7.21 16.04
N GLY A 208 -18.65 -7.12 14.77
CA GLY A 208 -18.03 -7.83 13.68
C GLY A 208 -18.18 -9.33 13.69
N GLN A 209 -17.57 -10.00 12.73
CA GLN A 209 -17.61 -11.46 12.54
C GLN A 209 -16.28 -12.10 12.90
N LEU A 210 -16.28 -13.05 13.84
CA LEU A 210 -15.10 -13.84 14.18
C LEU A 210 -14.98 -15.06 13.26
N ILE A 211 -13.87 -15.16 12.54
CA ILE A 211 -13.51 -16.30 11.68
C ILE A 211 -12.32 -17.03 12.32
N ARG A 212 -12.46 -18.32 12.60
CA ARG A 212 -11.39 -19.14 13.16
C ARG A 212 -10.36 -19.55 12.11
N LEU A 213 -9.15 -19.89 12.56
CA LEU A 213 -8.16 -20.50 11.67
C LEU A 213 -8.58 -21.93 11.33
N GLN A 214 -8.16 -22.39 10.16
CA GLN A 214 -8.18 -23.80 9.79
C GLN A 214 -7.24 -24.58 10.73
N ALA A 215 -7.52 -25.84 10.98
CA ALA A 215 -6.60 -26.72 11.73
C ALA A 215 -5.22 -26.76 11.03
N GLY A 216 -4.16 -26.49 11.80
CA GLY A 216 -2.82 -26.33 11.21
C GLY A 216 -2.65 -25.09 10.35
N GLY A 217 -3.43 -24.03 10.60
CA GLY A 217 -3.61 -22.88 9.72
C GLY A 217 -2.42 -21.93 9.55
N CYS A 218 -1.24 -22.19 10.13
CA CYS A 218 -0.03 -21.43 9.76
C CYS A 218 0.57 -22.05 8.50
N ILE A 219 0.48 -21.32 7.38
CA ILE A 219 0.96 -21.77 6.06
C ILE A 219 2.47 -21.54 5.96
N ASP A 220 2.91 -20.34 6.32
CA ASP A 220 4.30 -19.88 6.24
C ASP A 220 4.58 -18.83 7.30
N SER A 221 5.82 -18.69 7.70
CA SER A 221 6.20 -17.71 8.70
C SER A 221 7.70 -17.40 8.68
N SER A 222 8.05 -16.26 9.25
CA SER A 222 9.43 -15.85 9.49
C SER A 222 9.51 -15.19 10.87
N PRO A 223 10.44 -15.58 11.74
CA PRO A 223 10.56 -14.97 13.07
C PRO A 223 11.04 -13.52 12.96
N TYR A 224 10.94 -12.79 14.07
CA TYR A 224 11.66 -11.52 14.24
C TYR A 224 13.11 -11.79 14.66
N SER A 225 13.98 -10.78 14.53
CA SER A 225 15.36 -10.87 15.02
C SER A 225 15.42 -10.82 16.54
N ALA A 226 16.26 -11.63 17.15
CA ALA A 226 16.47 -11.59 18.60
C ALA A 226 16.93 -10.21 19.11
N ALA A 227 17.62 -9.42 18.26
CA ALA A 227 18.02 -8.05 18.57
C ALA A 227 16.82 -7.12 18.78
N GLU A 228 15.71 -7.37 18.09
CA GLU A 228 14.49 -6.55 18.17
C GLU A 228 13.74 -6.68 19.50
N ALA A 229 14.05 -7.70 20.29
CA ALA A 229 13.59 -7.83 21.68
C ALA A 229 14.47 -7.07 22.69
N THR A 230 15.44 -6.29 22.22
CA THR A 230 16.39 -5.53 23.06
C THR A 230 16.25 -4.03 22.86
N ASP A 231 17.05 -3.23 23.59
CA ASP A 231 17.17 -1.77 23.40
C ASP A 231 17.98 -1.37 22.16
N LYS A 232 18.50 -2.34 21.39
CA LYS A 232 19.32 -2.14 20.18
C LYS A 232 18.81 -3.01 19.03
N PRO A 233 17.62 -2.75 18.49
CA PRO A 233 16.94 -3.63 17.54
C PRO A 233 17.70 -3.85 16.23
N ASP A 234 18.59 -2.92 15.85
CA ASP A 234 19.41 -3.01 14.64
C ASP A 234 20.86 -3.47 14.90
N THR A 235 21.13 -4.12 16.04
CA THR A 235 22.50 -4.56 16.40
C THR A 235 22.52 -6.02 16.91
N PRO A 236 22.78 -6.99 16.01
CA PRO A 236 22.91 -6.88 14.55
C PRO A 236 21.58 -6.54 13.86
N PRO A 237 21.62 -5.96 12.63
CA PRO A 237 20.40 -5.68 11.91
C PRO A 237 19.67 -6.99 11.53
N PRO A 238 18.32 -7.00 11.49
CA PRO A 238 17.53 -8.17 11.08
C PRO A 238 17.94 -8.66 9.70
N THR A 239 18.02 -9.97 9.53
CA THR A 239 18.35 -10.61 8.25
C THR A 239 17.11 -10.75 7.36
N PRO A 240 17.24 -11.05 6.05
CA PRO A 240 16.11 -11.39 5.18
C PRO A 240 15.34 -12.67 5.58
N ALA A 241 15.84 -13.43 6.55
CA ALA A 241 15.15 -14.58 7.16
C ALA A 241 14.37 -14.22 8.43
N GLU A 242 14.45 -12.96 8.88
CA GLU A 242 13.85 -12.46 10.12
C GLU A 242 12.88 -11.31 9.80
N LEU A 243 11.76 -11.65 9.14
CA LEU A 243 10.79 -10.69 8.62
C LEU A 243 9.52 -10.56 9.48
N ASP A 244 9.49 -11.22 10.64
CA ASP A 244 8.38 -11.17 11.61
C ASP A 244 6.98 -11.23 10.96
N TYR A 245 6.72 -12.22 10.11
CA TYR A 245 5.40 -12.42 9.56
C TYR A 245 4.88 -13.84 9.80
N ALA A 246 3.56 -13.96 9.81
CA ALA A 246 2.83 -15.22 9.77
C ALA A 246 1.74 -15.14 8.70
N LEU A 247 1.75 -16.10 7.78
CA LEU A 247 0.73 -16.32 6.76
C LEU A 247 -0.22 -17.39 7.27
N LEU A 248 -1.46 -17.02 7.56
CA LEU A 248 -2.42 -17.87 8.24
C LEU A 248 -3.61 -18.17 7.33
N ARG A 249 -4.12 -19.43 7.38
CA ARG A 249 -5.31 -19.85 6.66
C ARG A 249 -6.53 -19.85 7.57
N LEU A 250 -7.58 -19.21 7.10
CA LEU A 250 -8.90 -19.20 7.74
C LEU A 250 -9.70 -20.47 7.40
N ALA A 251 -10.64 -20.84 8.26
CA ALA A 251 -11.54 -21.97 8.03
C ALA A 251 -12.55 -21.72 6.92
N THR A 252 -12.74 -20.47 6.51
CA THR A 252 -13.68 -20.07 5.45
C THR A 252 -13.04 -19.08 4.49
N ARG A 253 -13.52 -19.06 3.24
CA ARG A 253 -13.07 -18.14 2.18
C ARG A 253 -13.76 -16.78 2.35
N VAL A 254 -13.43 -16.07 3.42
CA VAL A 254 -14.05 -14.80 3.81
C VAL A 254 -13.85 -13.70 2.77
N GLY A 255 -12.76 -13.75 2.02
CA GLY A 255 -12.50 -12.80 0.91
C GLY A 255 -13.51 -12.88 -0.23
N GLU A 256 -14.24 -13.99 -0.36
CA GLU A 256 -15.30 -14.18 -1.38
C GLU A 256 -16.69 -13.82 -0.85
N GLN A 257 -16.84 -13.56 0.46
CA GLN A 257 -18.12 -13.16 1.04
C GLN A 257 -18.56 -11.80 0.49
N GLN A 258 -19.88 -11.69 0.25
CA GLN A 258 -20.46 -10.42 -0.17
C GLN A 258 -20.65 -9.49 1.04
N VAL A 259 -20.15 -8.28 0.93
CA VAL A 259 -20.30 -7.20 1.90
C VAL A 259 -20.79 -5.98 1.12
N ASP A 260 -21.97 -5.45 1.47
CA ASP A 260 -22.64 -4.33 0.80
C ASP A 260 -22.69 -4.46 -0.73
N GLY A 261 -23.02 -5.65 -1.21
CA GLY A 261 -23.24 -5.91 -2.65
C GLY A 261 -21.96 -6.11 -3.47
N ALA A 262 -20.78 -6.20 -2.84
CA ALA A 262 -19.53 -6.51 -3.49
C ALA A 262 -18.76 -7.59 -2.73
N ALA A 263 -17.92 -8.37 -3.42
CA ALA A 263 -17.00 -9.29 -2.74
C ALA A 263 -16.03 -8.51 -1.84
N ARG A 264 -15.77 -9.01 -0.64
CA ARG A 264 -14.80 -8.43 0.32
C ARG A 264 -13.44 -8.21 -0.34
N GLY A 265 -12.95 -9.20 -1.09
CA GLY A 265 -11.65 -9.19 -1.72
C GLY A 265 -10.49 -9.29 -0.72
N TRP A 266 -9.30 -9.01 -1.21
CA TRP A 266 -8.06 -9.04 -0.45
C TRP A 266 -7.09 -7.95 -0.94
N ILE A 267 -6.03 -7.72 -0.17
CA ILE A 267 -4.96 -6.79 -0.50
C ILE A 267 -3.90 -7.55 -1.31
N THR A 268 -3.67 -7.12 -2.54
CA THR A 268 -2.64 -7.70 -3.40
C THR A 268 -1.26 -7.19 -2.96
N LEU A 269 -0.35 -8.11 -2.66
CA LEU A 269 1.02 -7.76 -2.30
C LEU A 269 1.84 -7.45 -3.55
N PRO A 270 2.57 -6.32 -3.62
CA PRO A 270 3.41 -5.96 -4.74
C PRO A 270 4.59 -6.93 -4.88
N LYS A 271 4.99 -7.23 -6.12
CA LYS A 271 6.18 -8.06 -6.43
C LYS A 271 7.48 -7.25 -6.46
N ALA A 272 7.37 -5.94 -6.58
CA ALA A 272 8.50 -5.03 -6.67
C ALA A 272 8.43 -3.98 -5.57
N ILE A 273 9.60 -3.47 -5.19
CA ILE A 273 9.73 -2.41 -4.19
C ILE A 273 8.95 -1.18 -4.64
N VAL A 274 8.08 -0.68 -3.77
CA VAL A 274 7.47 0.64 -3.92
C VAL A 274 8.45 1.66 -3.35
N PRO A 275 9.01 2.54 -4.18
CA PRO A 275 9.96 3.53 -3.69
C PRO A 275 9.30 4.50 -2.71
N LEU A 276 9.92 4.70 -1.56
CA LEU A 276 9.42 5.57 -0.50
C LEU A 276 10.47 6.63 -0.15
N PRO A 277 10.44 7.80 -0.82
CA PRO A 277 11.23 8.95 -0.39
C PRO A 277 10.92 9.34 1.06
N ALA A 278 11.88 9.98 1.74
CA ALA A 278 11.65 10.56 3.05
C ALA A 278 10.46 11.54 3.03
N ASP A 279 9.78 11.65 4.15
CA ASP A 279 8.61 12.51 4.37
C ASP A 279 7.37 12.18 3.51
N VAL A 280 7.33 11.03 2.85
CA VAL A 280 6.10 10.55 2.19
C VAL A 280 5.07 10.17 3.25
N PRO A 281 3.76 10.50 3.04
CA PRO A 281 2.71 10.10 3.95
C PRO A 281 2.59 8.57 4.10
N ILE A 282 2.29 8.12 5.32
CA ILE A 282 1.91 6.74 5.60
C ILE A 282 0.58 6.70 6.34
N LEU A 283 -0.31 5.82 5.86
CA LEU A 283 -1.58 5.49 6.47
C LEU A 283 -1.51 4.07 7.04
N ILE A 284 -2.02 3.87 8.25
CA ILE A 284 -2.08 2.55 8.89
C ILE A 284 -3.52 2.29 9.33
N VAL A 285 -4.11 1.19 8.84
CA VAL A 285 -5.42 0.71 9.28
C VAL A 285 -5.18 -0.36 10.34
N GLN A 286 -5.67 -0.14 11.56
CA GLN A 286 -5.21 -0.85 12.75
C GLN A 286 -6.30 -1.04 13.80
N HIS A 287 -6.06 -1.96 14.75
CA HIS A 287 -6.86 -2.15 15.97
C HIS A 287 -6.03 -1.78 17.21
N PRO A 288 -5.75 -0.49 17.44
CA PRO A 288 -4.93 -0.05 18.56
C PRO A 288 -5.61 -0.42 19.87
N GLU A 289 -4.85 -0.91 20.84
CA GLU A 289 -5.33 -1.41 22.15
C GLU A 289 -6.42 -2.51 22.04
N GLY A 290 -6.52 -3.16 20.86
CA GLY A 290 -7.60 -4.10 20.55
C GLY A 290 -8.97 -3.44 20.35
N ALA A 291 -9.03 -2.12 20.27
CA ALA A 291 -10.24 -1.33 20.03
C ALA A 291 -10.83 -1.57 18.62
N PRO A 292 -12.06 -1.06 18.34
CA PRO A 292 -12.60 -0.99 16.99
C PRO A 292 -11.62 -0.32 16.03
N MET A 293 -11.66 -0.72 14.76
CA MET A 293 -10.74 -0.28 13.72
C MET A 293 -10.53 1.24 13.70
N LYS A 294 -9.29 1.67 13.49
CA LYS A 294 -8.87 3.06 13.37
C LYS A 294 -7.94 3.26 12.18
N LEU A 295 -8.01 4.45 11.61
CA LEU A 295 -7.03 4.94 10.64
C LEU A 295 -6.07 5.90 11.33
N ALA A 296 -4.78 5.60 11.32
CA ALA A 296 -3.73 6.55 11.65
C ALA A 296 -3.09 7.10 10.37
N MET A 297 -2.79 8.39 10.35
CA MET A 297 -2.19 9.05 9.19
C MET A 297 -1.17 10.09 9.63
N ASP A 298 0.00 10.07 9.00
CA ASP A 298 0.98 11.14 9.09
C ASP A 298 1.41 11.56 7.68
N THR A 299 1.39 12.86 7.43
CA THR A 299 1.70 13.45 6.11
C THR A 299 3.19 13.70 5.89
N GLN A 300 4.04 13.44 6.88
CA GLN A 300 5.51 13.48 6.82
C GLN A 300 6.09 12.25 7.54
N ALA A 301 5.58 11.09 7.20
CA ALA A 301 5.78 9.88 7.95
C ALA A 301 7.14 9.22 7.70
N VAL A 302 7.49 8.95 6.46
CA VAL A 302 8.66 8.13 6.13
C VAL A 302 9.95 8.78 6.62
N ILE A 303 10.72 8.04 7.41
CA ILE A 303 12.08 8.41 7.81
C ILE A 303 13.07 7.76 6.83
N GLY A 304 12.90 6.48 6.51
CA GLY A 304 13.73 5.72 5.59
C GLY A 304 13.88 4.26 5.99
N LEU A 305 14.60 3.53 5.18
CA LEU A 305 14.97 2.15 5.48
C LEU A 305 16.13 2.11 6.48
N ASN A 306 16.18 1.03 7.27
CA ASN A 306 17.38 0.73 8.09
C ASN A 306 18.58 0.37 7.19
N GLY A 307 19.78 0.19 7.81
CA GLY A 307 21.03 0.06 7.09
C GLY A 307 21.14 -1.08 6.07
N ASN A 308 20.29 -2.11 6.18
CA ASN A 308 20.26 -3.26 5.25
C ASN A 308 18.93 -3.40 4.50
N GLY A 309 18.01 -2.45 4.63
CA GLY A 309 16.74 -2.41 3.89
C GLY A 309 15.66 -3.37 4.39
N THR A 310 15.83 -4.00 5.55
CA THR A 310 14.86 -4.97 6.09
C THR A 310 13.77 -4.34 6.95
N ARG A 311 13.92 -3.07 7.32
CA ARG A 311 12.94 -2.31 8.11
C ARG A 311 12.74 -0.92 7.54
N LEU A 312 11.47 -0.51 7.48
CA LEU A 312 11.02 0.84 7.12
C LEU A 312 10.64 1.59 8.40
N ASN A 313 11.31 2.71 8.66
CA ASN A 313 11.03 3.58 9.81
C ASN A 313 10.11 4.73 9.40
N TYR A 314 9.12 5.03 10.22
CA TYR A 314 8.14 6.10 9.98
C TYR A 314 7.60 6.69 11.29
N ARG A 315 6.89 7.83 11.21
CA ARG A 315 6.37 8.58 12.37
C ARG A 315 4.89 8.37 12.65
N THR A 316 4.17 7.65 11.77
CA THR A 316 2.73 7.40 11.96
C THR A 316 2.47 6.72 13.30
N ASN A 317 1.53 7.23 14.08
CA ASN A 317 1.22 6.73 15.43
C ASN A 317 0.63 5.32 15.41
N THR A 318 1.08 4.51 16.35
CA THR A 318 0.57 3.15 16.61
C THR A 318 0.56 2.90 18.12
N ASP A 319 -0.29 1.97 18.56
CA ASP A 319 -0.40 1.53 19.95
C ASP A 319 -0.30 0.00 20.03
N PRO A 320 -0.14 -0.61 21.22
CA PRO A 320 -0.23 -2.05 21.39
C PRO A 320 -1.51 -2.62 20.71
N GLY A 321 -1.39 -3.69 19.95
CA GLY A 321 -2.49 -4.22 19.13
C GLY A 321 -2.43 -3.79 17.65
N SER A 322 -1.60 -2.81 17.30
CA SER A 322 -1.36 -2.41 15.92
C SER A 322 -0.41 -3.34 15.18
N SER A 323 0.33 -4.20 15.87
CA SER A 323 1.20 -5.23 15.26
C SER A 323 0.44 -6.05 14.23
N GLY A 324 1.00 -6.18 13.01
CA GLY A 324 0.37 -6.87 11.88
C GLY A 324 -0.54 -5.99 11.02
N SER A 325 -0.62 -4.69 11.29
CA SER A 325 -1.38 -3.75 10.47
C SER A 325 -0.72 -3.51 9.11
N PRO A 326 -1.51 -3.37 8.03
CA PRO A 326 -1.00 -2.90 6.75
C PRO A 326 -0.71 -1.40 6.79
N ALA A 327 0.46 -1.02 6.26
CA ALA A 327 0.86 0.36 6.06
C ALA A 327 0.80 0.71 4.56
N PHE A 328 0.21 1.87 4.24
CA PHE A 328 -0.08 2.28 2.87
C PHE A 328 0.48 3.67 2.57
N THR A 329 0.71 3.94 1.28
CA THR A 329 0.83 5.29 0.75
C THR A 329 -0.53 6.00 0.71
N MET A 330 -0.55 7.29 0.37
CA MET A 330 -1.81 8.03 0.12
C MET A 330 -2.63 7.49 -1.06
N ASP A 331 -2.02 6.73 -1.95
CA ASP A 331 -2.68 6.07 -3.09
C ASP A 331 -3.16 4.64 -2.76
N TRP A 332 -3.10 4.24 -1.49
CA TRP A 332 -3.46 2.91 -1.01
C TRP A 332 -2.59 1.77 -1.57
N ASP A 333 -1.36 2.08 -1.98
CA ASP A 333 -0.36 1.05 -2.24
C ASP A 333 0.20 0.55 -0.90
N ILE A 334 0.09 -0.75 -0.64
CA ILE A 334 0.67 -1.34 0.57
C ILE A 334 2.20 -1.34 0.47
N VAL A 335 2.86 -0.89 1.53
CA VAL A 335 4.32 -0.71 1.55
C VAL A 335 5.01 -1.44 2.69
N ALA A 336 4.32 -1.71 3.79
CA ALA A 336 4.90 -2.44 4.91
C ALA A 336 3.85 -3.19 5.75
N LEU A 337 4.31 -4.20 6.48
CA LEU A 337 3.63 -4.82 7.61
C LEU A 337 4.14 -4.14 8.88
N HIS A 338 3.28 -3.41 9.61
CA HIS A 338 3.66 -2.79 10.87
C HIS A 338 4.12 -3.86 11.87
N HIS A 339 5.23 -3.61 12.53
CA HIS A 339 5.92 -4.62 13.31
C HIS A 339 6.21 -4.17 14.76
N SER A 340 6.89 -3.03 14.94
CA SER A 340 7.30 -2.55 16.25
C SER A 340 7.45 -1.04 16.31
N GLY A 341 7.75 -0.51 17.49
CA GLY A 341 8.10 0.89 17.71
C GLY A 341 9.51 1.05 18.27
N ASP A 342 9.91 2.31 18.45
CA ASP A 342 11.17 2.68 19.10
C ASP A 342 11.24 2.08 20.52
N PRO A 343 12.30 1.33 20.87
CA PRO A 343 12.45 0.78 22.21
C PRO A 343 12.52 1.85 23.31
N LYS A 344 12.77 3.10 22.98
CA LYS A 344 12.72 4.24 23.90
C LYS A 344 11.28 4.65 24.21
N TYR A 345 10.63 3.89 25.04
CA TYR A 345 9.20 4.00 25.33
C TYR A 345 8.74 5.41 25.78
N GLN A 346 9.57 6.19 26.50
CA GLN A 346 9.18 7.49 27.01
C GLN A 346 9.24 8.64 25.98
N ASN A 347 10.03 8.50 24.93
CA ASN A 347 10.16 9.48 23.85
C ASN A 347 10.41 8.75 22.52
N PRO A 348 9.43 8.03 21.98
CA PRO A 348 9.59 7.30 20.74
C PRO A 348 9.80 8.30 19.58
N THR A 349 10.73 7.98 18.70
CA THR A 349 11.07 8.81 17.55
C THR A 349 10.64 8.19 16.24
N TYR A 350 10.30 6.90 16.23
CA TYR A 350 9.83 6.18 15.06
C TYR A 350 8.96 4.97 15.44
N ASN A 351 8.16 4.55 14.50
CA ASN A 351 7.58 3.23 14.39
C ASN A 351 8.22 2.50 13.20
N GLN A 352 8.11 1.18 13.16
CA GLN A 352 8.83 0.35 12.21
C GLN A 352 7.92 -0.68 11.57
N GLY A 353 8.12 -0.92 10.27
CA GLY A 353 7.43 -1.97 9.53
C GLY A 353 8.40 -2.77 8.68
N VAL A 354 8.03 -3.99 8.37
CA VAL A 354 8.75 -4.84 7.43
C VAL A 354 8.30 -4.50 6.01
N PRO A 355 9.22 -4.14 5.08
CA PRO A 355 8.86 -3.88 3.69
C PRO A 355 8.08 -5.05 3.09
N ILE A 356 6.92 -4.77 2.53
CA ILE A 356 5.95 -5.81 2.14
C ILE A 356 6.45 -6.69 0.99
N GLU A 357 7.26 -6.15 0.10
CA GLU A 357 7.85 -6.88 -1.01
C GLU A 357 8.85 -7.94 -0.56
N LEU A 358 9.56 -7.72 0.56
CA LEU A 358 10.47 -8.74 1.13
C LEU A 358 9.66 -9.94 1.65
N ILE A 359 8.52 -9.66 2.30
CA ILE A 359 7.59 -10.69 2.75
C ILE A 359 7.04 -11.46 1.54
N ARG A 360 6.60 -10.74 0.49
CA ARG A 360 6.11 -11.36 -0.75
C ARG A 360 7.16 -12.25 -1.40
N GLN A 361 8.38 -11.77 -1.55
CA GLN A 361 9.49 -12.54 -2.12
C GLN A 361 9.80 -13.80 -1.29
N ARG A 362 9.73 -13.70 0.04
CA ARG A 362 9.95 -14.82 0.94
C ARG A 362 8.86 -15.90 0.80
N ILE A 363 7.58 -15.48 0.77
CA ILE A 363 6.44 -16.39 0.57
C ILE A 363 6.55 -17.10 -0.79
N ASP A 364 6.89 -16.38 -1.86
CA ASP A 364 7.08 -16.95 -3.19
C ASP A 364 8.28 -17.93 -3.21
N ALA A 365 9.40 -17.59 -2.59
CA ALA A 365 10.58 -18.45 -2.48
C ALA A 365 10.33 -19.73 -1.68
N ASN A 366 9.44 -19.67 -0.68
CA ASN A 366 9.02 -20.83 0.10
C ASN A 366 7.94 -21.69 -0.62
N GLY A 367 7.49 -21.29 -1.82
CA GLY A 367 6.51 -22.03 -2.63
C GLY A 367 5.05 -21.80 -2.24
N PHE A 368 4.75 -20.78 -1.44
CA PHE A 368 3.39 -20.47 -0.98
C PHE A 368 2.73 -19.30 -1.71
N GLY A 369 3.29 -18.85 -2.84
CA GLY A 369 2.73 -17.78 -3.66
C GLY A 369 1.27 -17.98 -4.06
N ASP A 370 0.83 -19.22 -4.28
CA ASP A 370 -0.55 -19.57 -4.64
C ASP A 370 -1.55 -19.34 -3.50
N ALA A 371 -1.10 -19.21 -2.25
CA ALA A 371 -1.94 -18.84 -1.12
C ALA A 371 -2.32 -17.35 -1.14
N LEU A 372 -1.59 -16.54 -1.88
CA LEU A 372 -1.87 -15.13 -2.11
C LEU A 372 -2.85 -15.03 -3.28
N GLY A 373 -3.88 -14.23 -3.11
CA GLY A 373 -4.83 -13.98 -4.20
C GLY A 373 -4.19 -13.25 -5.37
N ALA A 374 -4.59 -13.60 -6.59
CA ALA A 374 -4.12 -12.98 -7.84
C ALA A 374 -4.68 -11.56 -8.00
#